data_41872b757585bd6e0c7b0b0a2b57b4de
#
_entry.id   41872b757585bd6e0c7b0b0a2b57b4de
#
_cell.length_a   1.000
_cell.length_b   1.000
_cell.length_c   1.000
_cell.angle_alpha   90.00
_cell.angle_beta   90.00
_cell.angle_gamma   90.00
#
_symmetry.space_group_name_H-M   'P 1'
#
loop_
_entity.id
_entity.type
_entity.pdbx_description
1 polymer ?
#
loop_
_entity_poly.entity_id
_entity_poly.type
_entity_poly.pdbx_seq_one_letter_code
_entity_poly.pdbx_strand_id
1 'polypeptide(L)'
;MTSVPVISVVGSLNVDHTFRVSRFPEPGETLTALGAEMSFGGKGANQAVAAARAGGKVRMIGCLGNDERGREYRARLEAEGIEDSGVLTVGTSTGAAFITVDRKGENTIVVDSGANHALTPKMLEDSAFRIEESAVTLLQLECPPEVVEAAAGL
;
A
#
# COMPACT_ATOMS: atom_id res chain seq x y z
N MET A 1 -12.46 -31.10 4.17
CA MET A 1 -12.63 -29.62 4.08
C MET A 1 -11.35 -29.10 3.46
N THR A 2 -11.41 -28.53 2.27
CA THR A 2 -10.24 -27.87 1.66
C THR A 2 -9.94 -26.62 2.48
N SER A 3 -8.70 -26.50 2.97
CA SER A 3 -8.26 -25.30 3.68
C SER A 3 -8.34 -24.09 2.75
N VAL A 4 -8.79 -22.93 3.26
CA VAL A 4 -8.77 -21.69 2.50
C VAL A 4 -7.30 -21.38 2.12
N PRO A 5 -6.99 -21.18 0.83
CA PRO A 5 -5.63 -20.90 0.41
C PRO A 5 -5.13 -19.58 1.02
N VAL A 6 -3.86 -19.58 1.42
CA VAL A 6 -3.18 -18.38 1.90
C VAL A 6 -2.66 -17.61 0.71
N ILE A 7 -2.85 -16.29 0.72
CA ILE A 7 -2.39 -15.37 -0.30
C ILE A 7 -1.41 -14.39 0.36
N SER A 8 -0.18 -14.34 -0.09
CA SER A 8 0.76 -13.29 0.30
C SER A 8 0.72 -12.14 -0.69
N VAL A 9 0.81 -10.92 -0.17
CA VAL A 9 0.93 -9.70 -0.98
C VAL A 9 2.18 -8.97 -0.54
N VAL A 10 3.15 -8.83 -1.44
CA VAL A 10 4.35 -8.02 -1.21
C VAL A 10 4.16 -6.71 -1.97
N GLY A 11 4.04 -5.59 -1.25
CA GLY A 11 3.73 -4.35 -1.96
C GLY A 11 3.56 -3.12 -1.08
N SER A 12 3.08 -2.06 -1.73
CA SER A 12 2.94 -0.72 -1.19
C SER A 12 1.73 -0.56 -0.27
N LEU A 13 1.92 0.33 0.72
CA LEU A 13 0.89 0.83 1.62
C LEU A 13 0.98 2.37 1.62
N ASN A 14 -0.04 3.05 1.08
CA ASN A 14 -0.08 4.50 0.97
C ASN A 14 -1.30 5.08 1.68
N VAL A 15 -1.14 6.28 2.22
CA VAL A 15 -2.29 7.10 2.61
C VAL A 15 -2.57 8.08 1.49
N ASP A 16 -3.76 7.99 0.92
CA ASP A 16 -4.17 8.81 -0.23
C ASP A 16 -4.90 10.06 0.27
N HIS A 17 -4.41 11.24 -0.13
CA HIS A 17 -5.02 12.55 0.10
C HIS A 17 -5.64 13.02 -1.21
N THR A 18 -6.97 12.97 -1.31
CA THR A 18 -7.71 13.36 -2.52
C THR A 18 -8.32 14.73 -2.36
N PHE A 19 -8.00 15.64 -3.26
CA PHE A 19 -8.55 16.99 -3.35
C PHE A 19 -9.44 17.10 -4.59
N ARG A 20 -10.70 17.44 -4.41
CA ARG A 20 -11.62 17.75 -5.51
C ARG A 20 -11.52 19.23 -5.84
N VAL A 21 -11.28 19.54 -7.12
CA VAL A 21 -11.10 20.91 -7.59
C VAL A 21 -12.03 21.21 -8.77
N SER A 22 -12.24 22.50 -9.07
CA SER A 22 -13.00 22.90 -10.25
C SER A 22 -12.25 22.65 -11.58
N ARG A 23 -10.94 22.77 -11.55
CA ARG A 23 -9.95 22.51 -12.59
C ARG A 23 -8.58 22.33 -11.97
N PHE A 24 -7.60 21.86 -12.69
CA PHE A 24 -6.22 21.85 -12.18
C PHE A 24 -5.68 23.30 -12.04
N PRO A 25 -4.89 23.57 -10.98
CA PRO A 25 -4.25 24.87 -10.80
C PRO A 25 -3.15 25.09 -11.87
N GLU A 26 -3.00 26.35 -12.27
CA GLU A 26 -1.87 26.79 -13.11
C GLU A 26 -0.60 26.95 -12.24
N PRO A 27 0.59 26.92 -12.84
CA PRO A 27 1.83 27.19 -12.11
C PRO A 27 1.78 28.53 -11.36
N GLY A 28 2.04 28.50 -10.04
CA GLY A 28 1.99 29.68 -9.18
C GLY A 28 0.60 30.09 -8.69
N GLU A 29 -0.45 29.38 -9.09
CA GLU A 29 -1.82 29.65 -8.66
C GLU A 29 -2.17 28.97 -7.33
N THR A 30 -2.96 29.66 -6.50
CA THR A 30 -3.62 29.08 -5.34
C THR A 30 -5.09 28.83 -5.68
N LEU A 31 -5.53 27.57 -5.61
CA LEU A 31 -6.91 27.18 -5.86
C LEU A 31 -7.50 26.57 -4.59
N THR A 32 -8.71 26.99 -4.22
CA THR A 32 -9.44 26.40 -3.10
C THR A 32 -10.09 25.09 -3.54
N ALA A 33 -9.82 24.01 -2.81
CA ALA A 33 -10.46 22.71 -3.06
C ALA A 33 -11.97 22.78 -2.75
N LEU A 34 -12.77 22.08 -3.53
CA LEU A 34 -14.21 21.89 -3.32
C LEU A 34 -14.49 20.85 -2.22
N GLY A 35 -13.51 19.98 -1.94
CA GLY A 35 -13.54 18.98 -0.89
C GLY A 35 -12.21 18.27 -0.79
N ALA A 36 -11.94 17.71 0.38
CA ALA A 36 -10.77 16.90 0.63
C ALA A 36 -11.18 15.64 1.41
N GLU A 37 -10.55 14.53 1.07
CA GLU A 37 -10.75 13.25 1.76
C GLU A 37 -9.43 12.52 1.92
N MET A 38 -9.33 11.68 2.95
CA MET A 38 -8.19 10.80 3.19
C MET A 38 -8.68 9.35 3.16
N SER A 39 -7.93 8.48 2.50
CA SER A 39 -8.20 7.05 2.44
C SER A 39 -6.93 6.24 2.50
N PHE A 40 -7.06 4.96 2.87
CA PHE A 40 -5.96 4.02 2.82
C PHE A 40 -5.89 3.40 1.42
N GLY A 41 -4.72 3.48 0.79
CA GLY A 41 -4.46 3.06 -0.58
C GLY A 41 -3.11 2.35 -0.71
N GLY A 42 -2.50 2.46 -1.89
CA GLY A 42 -1.34 1.66 -2.30
C GLY A 42 -1.78 0.38 -3.02
N LYS A 43 -1.12 0.07 -4.15
CA LYS A 43 -1.52 -1.06 -4.99
C LYS A 43 -1.42 -2.39 -4.26
N GLY A 44 -0.40 -2.56 -3.39
CA GLY A 44 -0.26 -3.76 -2.56
C GLY A 44 -1.43 -3.94 -1.63
N ALA A 45 -1.70 -2.95 -0.80
CA ALA A 45 -2.77 -3.04 0.17
C ALA A 45 -4.17 -3.11 -0.47
N ASN A 46 -4.39 -2.44 -1.59
CA ASN A 46 -5.65 -2.55 -2.32
C ASN A 46 -5.90 -3.98 -2.81
N GLN A 47 -4.87 -4.69 -3.29
CA GLN A 47 -4.96 -6.10 -3.67
C GLN A 47 -5.18 -6.99 -2.45
N ALA A 48 -4.49 -6.73 -1.33
CA ALA A 48 -4.68 -7.46 -0.09
C ALA A 48 -6.11 -7.35 0.44
N VAL A 49 -6.67 -6.13 0.49
CA VAL A 49 -8.06 -5.88 0.88
C VAL A 49 -9.05 -6.56 -0.06
N ALA A 50 -8.84 -6.48 -1.37
CA ALA A 50 -9.70 -7.13 -2.35
C ALA A 50 -9.71 -8.66 -2.17
N ALA A 51 -8.53 -9.27 -1.98
CA ALA A 51 -8.39 -10.70 -1.74
C ALA A 51 -9.05 -11.14 -0.41
N ALA A 52 -8.87 -10.37 0.67
CA ALA A 52 -9.49 -10.66 1.95
C ALA A 52 -11.03 -10.59 1.88
N ARG A 53 -11.57 -9.55 1.24
CA ARG A 53 -13.02 -9.39 1.02
C ARG A 53 -13.61 -10.45 0.09
N ALA A 54 -12.81 -11.03 -0.79
CA ALA A 54 -13.19 -12.19 -1.60
C ALA A 54 -13.15 -13.53 -0.82
N GLY A 55 -12.80 -13.51 0.47
CA GLY A 55 -12.77 -14.68 1.35
C GLY A 55 -11.40 -15.37 1.43
N GLY A 56 -10.33 -14.77 0.89
CA GLY A 56 -8.97 -15.27 1.01
C GLY A 56 -8.39 -15.05 2.41
N LYS A 57 -7.48 -15.93 2.84
CA LYS A 57 -6.62 -15.70 4.01
C LYS A 57 -5.38 -14.95 3.54
N VAL A 58 -5.26 -13.66 3.90
CA VAL A 58 -4.26 -12.76 3.32
C VAL A 58 -3.19 -12.39 4.34
N ARG A 59 -1.93 -12.39 3.88
CA ARG A 59 -0.75 -11.87 4.57
C ARG A 59 -0.21 -10.67 3.79
N MET A 60 0.00 -9.55 4.46
CA MET A 60 0.64 -8.37 3.87
C MET A 60 2.11 -8.30 4.27
N ILE A 61 2.96 -8.03 3.29
CA ILE A 61 4.41 -7.84 3.46
C ILE A 61 4.76 -6.48 2.83
N GLY A 62 5.36 -5.60 3.62
CA GLY A 62 5.68 -4.25 3.18
C GLY A 62 6.28 -3.41 4.30
N CYS A 63 6.26 -2.09 4.14
CA CYS A 63 6.76 -1.16 5.15
C CYS A 63 5.77 -0.04 5.43
N LEU A 64 5.69 0.35 6.71
CA LEU A 64 5.02 1.54 7.21
C LEU A 64 5.98 2.40 8.01
N GLY A 65 5.75 3.69 8.06
CA GLY A 65 6.50 4.61 8.89
C GLY A 65 6.20 4.46 10.38
N ASN A 66 7.12 4.93 11.22
CA ASN A 66 6.87 5.06 12.66
C ASN A 66 6.12 6.37 12.97
N ASP A 67 4.97 6.55 12.33
CA ASP A 67 4.12 7.73 12.44
C ASP A 67 2.66 7.36 12.74
N GLU A 68 1.81 8.36 12.91
CA GLU A 68 0.38 8.16 13.21
C GLU A 68 -0.32 7.42 12.07
N ARG A 69 0.00 7.77 10.82
CA ARG A 69 -0.56 7.13 9.62
C ARG A 69 -0.22 5.64 9.56
N GLY A 70 1.02 5.27 9.92
CA GLY A 70 1.43 3.87 9.99
C GLY A 70 0.65 3.08 11.06
N ARG A 71 0.37 3.69 12.22
CA ARG A 71 -0.45 3.06 13.26
C ARG A 71 -1.91 2.89 12.83
N GLU A 72 -2.50 3.91 12.22
CA GLU A 72 -3.86 3.85 11.68
C GLU A 72 -3.97 2.81 10.56
N TYR A 73 -2.93 2.72 9.72
CA TYR A 73 -2.90 1.72 8.65
C TYR A 73 -2.90 0.29 9.18
N ARG A 74 -2.14 -0.01 10.24
CA ARG A 74 -2.17 -1.33 10.89
C ARG A 74 -3.55 -1.66 11.43
N ALA A 75 -4.20 -0.73 12.12
CA ALA A 75 -5.58 -0.92 12.59
C ALA A 75 -6.54 -1.19 11.42
N ARG A 76 -6.31 -0.58 10.26
CA ARG A 76 -7.09 -0.86 9.05
C ARG A 76 -6.87 -2.28 8.53
N LEU A 77 -5.63 -2.76 8.46
CA LEU A 77 -5.32 -4.13 8.02
C LEU A 77 -5.96 -5.16 8.96
N GLU A 78 -5.87 -4.94 10.26
CA GLU A 78 -6.50 -5.77 11.28
C GLU A 78 -8.03 -5.82 11.10
N ALA A 79 -8.68 -4.67 10.86
CA ALA A 79 -10.12 -4.58 10.63
C ALA A 79 -10.58 -5.34 9.36
N GLU A 80 -9.71 -5.48 8.36
CA GLU A 80 -9.97 -6.28 7.14
C GLU A 80 -9.58 -7.77 7.33
N GLY A 81 -9.07 -8.16 8.51
CA GLY A 81 -8.64 -9.53 8.78
C GLY A 81 -7.36 -9.93 8.05
N ILE A 82 -6.52 -8.97 7.70
CA ILE A 82 -5.25 -9.17 7.00
C ILE A 82 -4.14 -9.34 8.04
N GLU A 83 -3.36 -10.42 7.92
CA GLU A 83 -2.17 -10.63 8.74
C GLU A 83 -1.07 -9.63 8.33
N ASP A 84 -0.65 -8.77 9.26
CA ASP A 84 0.32 -7.69 9.05
C ASP A 84 1.68 -7.94 9.72
N SER A 85 1.94 -9.15 10.21
CA SER A 85 3.22 -9.50 10.85
C SER A 85 4.43 -9.42 9.90
N GLY A 86 4.19 -9.40 8.59
CA GLY A 86 5.18 -9.12 7.54
C GLY A 86 5.33 -7.64 7.20
N VAL A 87 4.56 -6.75 7.83
CA VAL A 87 4.67 -5.31 7.62
C VAL A 87 5.65 -4.73 8.63
N LEU A 88 6.79 -4.25 8.15
CA LEU A 88 7.85 -3.68 8.97
C LEU A 88 7.59 -2.21 9.29
N THR A 89 8.03 -1.76 10.46
CA THR A 89 8.03 -0.33 10.82
C THR A 89 9.43 0.23 10.60
N VAL A 90 9.53 1.30 9.80
CA VAL A 90 10.81 1.93 9.44
C VAL A 90 10.86 3.40 9.90
N GLY A 91 12.06 3.97 9.91
CA GLY A 91 12.29 5.34 10.45
C GLY A 91 11.88 6.48 9.50
N THR A 92 11.34 6.19 8.32
CA THR A 92 10.82 7.21 7.39
C THR A 92 9.30 7.35 7.52
N SER A 93 8.69 8.33 6.86
CA SER A 93 7.24 8.52 6.84
C SER A 93 6.52 7.37 6.12
N THR A 94 5.29 7.08 6.53
CA THR A 94 4.38 6.22 5.76
C THR A 94 4.18 6.81 4.36
N GLY A 95 4.16 5.95 3.34
CA GLY A 95 3.93 6.36 1.95
C GLY A 95 2.62 7.14 1.78
N ALA A 96 2.62 8.13 0.91
CA ALA A 96 1.45 8.97 0.67
C ALA A 96 1.26 9.27 -0.83
N ALA A 97 0.01 9.37 -1.26
CA ALA A 97 -0.35 9.90 -2.56
C ALA A 97 -1.18 11.18 -2.40
N PHE A 98 -0.84 12.20 -3.19
CA PHE A 98 -1.56 13.46 -3.25
C PHE A 98 -2.26 13.54 -4.60
N ILE A 99 -3.58 13.39 -4.57
CA ILE A 99 -4.42 13.20 -5.74
C ILE A 99 -5.30 14.42 -5.91
N THR A 100 -5.23 15.07 -7.05
CA THR A 100 -6.14 16.15 -7.41
C THR A 100 -7.08 15.65 -8.49
N VAL A 101 -8.40 15.79 -8.29
CA VAL A 101 -9.44 15.35 -9.22
C VAL A 101 -10.28 16.54 -9.64
N ASP A 102 -10.39 16.78 -10.95
CA ASP A 102 -11.19 17.86 -11.50
C ASP A 102 -12.67 17.47 -11.70
N ARG A 103 -13.50 18.42 -12.18
CA ARG A 103 -14.94 18.19 -12.45
C ARG A 103 -15.21 17.19 -13.58
N LYS A 104 -14.22 16.90 -14.42
CA LYS A 104 -14.35 15.93 -15.51
C LYS A 104 -13.99 14.51 -15.04
N GLY A 105 -13.48 14.38 -13.81
CA GLY A 105 -12.97 13.12 -13.27
C GLY A 105 -11.53 12.82 -13.69
N GLU A 106 -10.83 13.76 -14.33
CA GLU A 106 -9.41 13.62 -14.60
C GLU A 106 -8.62 13.82 -13.33
N ASN A 107 -7.47 13.15 -13.20
CA ASN A 107 -6.63 13.25 -12.01
C ASN A 107 -5.17 13.57 -12.33
N THR A 108 -4.52 14.18 -11.36
CA THR A 108 -3.06 14.26 -11.27
C THR A 108 -2.63 13.74 -9.91
N ILE A 109 -1.53 12.98 -9.88
CA ILE A 109 -1.08 12.29 -8.68
C ILE A 109 0.40 12.58 -8.47
N VAL A 110 0.74 12.99 -7.24
CA VAL A 110 2.12 13.04 -6.75
C VAL A 110 2.26 12.01 -5.65
N VAL A 111 3.24 11.13 -5.76
CA VAL A 111 3.50 10.06 -4.79
C VAL A 111 4.77 10.37 -4.00
N ASP A 112 4.67 10.35 -2.68
CA ASP A 112 5.80 10.19 -1.78
C ASP A 112 5.87 8.71 -1.38
N SER A 113 6.85 8.00 -1.90
CA SER A 113 7.00 6.56 -1.64
C SER A 113 7.29 6.25 -0.17
N GLY A 114 7.92 7.16 0.56
CA GLY A 114 8.18 7.03 1.99
C GLY A 114 8.70 5.63 2.37
N ALA A 115 8.03 5.01 3.33
CA ALA A 115 8.37 3.69 3.85
C ALA A 115 8.37 2.57 2.79
N ASN A 116 7.56 2.68 1.72
CA ASN A 116 7.53 1.68 0.66
C ASN A 116 8.89 1.52 -0.04
N HIS A 117 9.65 2.62 -0.14
CA HIS A 117 10.97 2.62 -0.76
C HIS A 117 12.08 2.13 0.17
N ALA A 118 11.79 1.95 1.46
CA ALA A 118 12.73 1.44 2.45
C ALA A 118 12.78 -0.10 2.51
N LEU A 119 11.82 -0.79 1.88
CA LEU A 119 11.82 -2.24 1.80
C LEU A 119 13.02 -2.71 0.97
N THR A 120 13.75 -3.72 1.47
CA THR A 120 14.92 -4.28 0.80
C THR A 120 14.78 -5.80 0.64
N PRO A 121 15.51 -6.44 -0.28
CA PRO A 121 15.55 -7.90 -0.40
C PRO A 121 15.93 -8.59 0.91
N LYS A 122 16.88 -8.02 1.67
CA LYS A 122 17.27 -8.56 2.97
C LYS A 122 16.15 -8.55 4.00
N MET A 123 15.34 -7.49 4.03
CA MET A 123 14.15 -7.42 4.90
C MET A 123 13.08 -8.44 4.49
N LEU A 124 13.04 -8.80 3.20
CA LEU A 124 12.13 -9.80 2.69
C LEU A 124 12.52 -11.22 3.14
N GLU A 125 13.82 -11.51 3.33
CA GLU A 125 14.32 -12.82 3.80
C GLU A 125 13.63 -13.25 5.11
N ASP A 126 13.39 -12.32 6.05
CA ASP A 126 12.69 -12.59 7.31
C ASP A 126 11.20 -12.97 7.10
N SER A 127 10.68 -12.69 5.92
CA SER A 127 9.31 -13.01 5.52
C SER A 127 9.23 -14.09 4.44
N ALA A 128 10.36 -14.67 4.01
CA ALA A 128 10.42 -15.65 2.92
C ALA A 128 9.47 -16.83 3.14
N PHE A 129 9.45 -17.40 4.35
CA PHE A 129 8.56 -18.51 4.69
C PHE A 129 7.07 -18.18 4.47
N ARG A 130 6.66 -16.91 4.62
CA ARG A 130 5.27 -16.48 4.38
C ARG A 130 4.91 -16.55 2.90
N ILE A 131 5.90 -16.28 2.03
CA ILE A 131 5.76 -16.36 0.58
C ILE A 131 5.73 -17.83 0.15
N GLU A 132 6.69 -18.63 0.60
CA GLU A 132 6.83 -20.06 0.27
C GLU A 132 5.61 -20.89 0.69
N GLU A 133 4.99 -20.59 1.85
CA GLU A 133 3.79 -21.26 2.35
C GLU A 133 2.49 -20.81 1.65
N SER A 134 2.55 -19.79 0.80
CA SER A 134 1.36 -19.23 0.16
C SER A 134 1.01 -19.98 -1.11
N ALA A 135 -0.29 -20.13 -1.36
CA ALA A 135 -0.77 -20.70 -2.62
C ALA A 135 -0.57 -19.73 -3.80
N VAL A 136 -0.57 -18.42 -3.52
CA VAL A 136 -0.38 -17.34 -4.49
C VAL A 136 0.33 -16.19 -3.82
N THR A 137 1.28 -15.59 -4.52
CA THR A 137 1.91 -14.32 -4.13
C THR A 137 1.58 -13.23 -5.16
N LEU A 138 1.06 -12.10 -4.68
CA LEU A 138 0.75 -10.94 -5.50
C LEU A 138 1.87 -9.90 -5.35
N LEU A 139 2.33 -9.38 -6.48
CA LEU A 139 3.40 -8.40 -6.58
C LEU A 139 2.94 -7.19 -7.40
N GLN A 140 3.50 -6.02 -7.12
CA GLN A 140 3.26 -4.78 -7.89
C GLN A 140 4.58 -4.00 -8.00
N LEU A 141 4.59 -2.96 -8.84
CA LEU A 141 5.78 -2.15 -9.13
C LEU A 141 5.77 -0.79 -8.39
N GLU A 142 5.22 -0.75 -7.17
CA GLU A 142 5.31 0.42 -6.27
C GLU A 142 6.32 0.21 -5.11
N CYS A 143 7.05 -0.88 -5.13
CA CYS A 143 8.22 -1.16 -4.30
C CYS A 143 9.49 -1.14 -5.15
N PRO A 144 10.68 -1.09 -4.54
CA PRO A 144 11.93 -1.20 -5.30
C PRO A 144 11.94 -2.45 -6.18
N PRO A 145 12.36 -2.35 -7.46
CA PRO A 145 12.36 -3.48 -8.39
C PRO A 145 13.10 -4.72 -7.88
N GLU A 146 14.22 -4.51 -7.18
CA GLU A 146 15.02 -5.59 -6.58
C GLU A 146 14.26 -6.38 -5.51
N VAL A 147 13.28 -5.76 -4.83
CA VAL A 147 12.40 -6.45 -3.88
C VAL A 147 11.40 -7.33 -4.62
N VAL A 148 10.85 -6.80 -5.72
CA VAL A 148 9.90 -7.55 -6.56
C VAL A 148 10.59 -8.76 -7.20
N GLU A 149 11.81 -8.57 -7.71
CA GLU A 149 12.62 -9.66 -8.26
C GLU A 149 12.95 -10.72 -7.20
N ALA A 150 13.36 -10.30 -6.00
CA ALA A 150 13.64 -11.22 -4.89
C ALA A 150 12.40 -12.00 -4.47
N ALA A 151 11.25 -11.33 -4.34
CA ALA A 151 9.99 -11.98 -3.99
C ALA A 151 9.50 -12.98 -5.06
N ALA A 152 9.74 -12.68 -6.34
CA ALA A 152 9.39 -13.58 -7.45
C ALA A 152 10.29 -14.80 -7.55
N GLY A 153 11.45 -14.79 -6.91
CA GLY A 153 12.42 -15.91 -6.86
C GLY A 153 12.18 -16.89 -5.71
N LEU A 154 11.29 -16.57 -4.77
CA LEU A 154 10.87 -17.41 -3.65
C LEU A 154 9.67 -18.29 -4.03
#